data_a116d2cc0429200afb97e925b51e25c9
#
_entry.id   a116d2cc0429200afb97e925b51e25c9
#
_cell.length_a   1.000
_cell.length_b   1.000
_cell.length_c   1.000
_cell.angle_alpha   90.00
_cell.angle_beta   90.00
_cell.angle_gamma   90.00
#
_symmetry.space_group_name_H-M   'P 1'
#
loop_
_entity.id
_entity.type
_entity.pdbx_description
1 polymer ?
#
loop_
_entity_poly.entity_id
_entity_poly.type
_entity_poly.pdbx_seq_one_letter_code
_entity_poly.pdbx_strand_id
1 'polypeptide(L)'
;MKKIVVLTGAGISAESGIKTFRDADGLWEGHDIMEVASPIGWKKNAELVLDFYNKRRAQLLTVKPNKAHEILAELEEHFDEKKQFLMDKLR
;
A
#
# COMPACT_ATOMS: atom_id res chain seq x y z
N MET A 1 -24.24 11.71 17.39
CA MET A 1 -22.91 11.82 16.80
C MET A 1 -22.68 10.67 15.83
N LYS A 2 -22.13 10.99 14.69
CA LYS A 2 -21.91 10.00 13.65
C LYS A 2 -20.48 9.47 13.71
N LYS A 3 -20.34 8.16 13.59
CA LYS A 3 -19.03 7.53 13.43
C LYS A 3 -18.80 7.24 11.96
N ILE A 4 -17.59 7.50 11.51
CA ILE A 4 -17.18 7.17 10.15
C ILE A 4 -16.06 6.15 10.21
N VAL A 5 -16.22 5.07 9.48
CA VAL A 5 -15.18 4.06 9.30
C VAL A 5 -14.81 4.07 7.83
N VAL A 6 -13.52 4.25 7.55
CA VAL A 6 -13.02 4.27 6.18
C VAL A 6 -12.16 3.04 5.95
N LEU A 7 -12.55 2.22 4.97
CA LEU A 7 -11.79 1.05 4.57
C LEU A 7 -11.12 1.34 3.24
N THR A 8 -9.79 1.27 3.22
CA THR A 8 -9.02 1.46 2.00
C THR A 8 -8.09 0.30 1.76
N GLY A 9 -7.77 0.08 0.49
CA GLY A 9 -6.74 -0.87 0.09
C GLY A 9 -5.56 -0.14 -0.54
N ALA A 10 -4.60 -0.90 -1.06
CA ALA A 10 -3.41 -0.36 -1.69
C ALA A 10 -3.71 0.48 -2.94
N GLY A 11 -4.88 0.29 -3.56
CA GLY A 11 -5.29 1.03 -4.74
C GLY A 11 -5.33 2.54 -4.54
N ILE A 12 -5.55 3.01 -3.32
CA ILE A 12 -5.55 4.45 -3.01
C ILE A 12 -4.20 5.11 -3.32
N SER A 13 -3.12 4.33 -3.32
CA SER A 13 -1.76 4.83 -3.57
C SER A 13 -1.33 4.73 -5.04
N ALA A 14 -2.16 4.15 -5.91
CA ALA A 14 -1.80 3.98 -7.31
C ALA A 14 -1.53 5.31 -8.02
N GLU A 15 -2.35 6.32 -7.76
CA GLU A 15 -2.18 7.65 -8.37
C GLU A 15 -0.94 8.39 -7.86
N SER A 16 -0.38 7.98 -6.75
CA SER A 16 0.89 8.52 -6.25
C SER A 16 2.10 7.95 -6.99
N GLY A 17 1.90 6.94 -7.84
CA GLY A 17 2.96 6.29 -8.59
C GLY A 17 3.44 4.99 -7.99
N ILE A 18 2.77 4.49 -6.96
CA ILE A 18 3.11 3.20 -6.36
C ILE A 18 2.35 2.10 -7.08
N LYS A 19 3.08 1.12 -7.59
CA LYS A 19 2.46 -0.05 -8.19
C LYS A 19 1.72 -0.86 -7.16
N THR A 20 0.46 -1.18 -7.46
CA THR A 20 -0.38 -1.94 -6.56
C THR A 20 -0.13 -3.44 -6.70
N PHE A 21 -0.73 -4.23 -5.82
CA PHE A 21 -0.50 -5.65 -5.71
C PHE A 21 -0.76 -6.43 -7.01
N ARG A 22 -1.70 -5.96 -7.83
CA ARG A 22 -2.02 -6.61 -9.10
C ARG A 22 -1.96 -5.61 -10.24
N ASP A 23 -0.94 -5.73 -11.06
CA ASP A 23 -0.87 -5.03 -12.32
C ASP A 23 -1.77 -5.72 -13.35
N ALA A 24 -1.90 -5.11 -14.53
CA ALA A 24 -2.70 -5.65 -15.62
C ALA A 24 -2.24 -7.04 -16.07
N ASP A 25 -0.98 -7.36 -15.89
CA ASP A 25 -0.41 -8.66 -16.23
C ASP A 25 -0.42 -9.66 -15.07
N GLY A 26 -1.02 -9.30 -13.92
CA GLY A 26 -1.08 -10.15 -12.75
C GLY A 26 0.21 -10.23 -11.95
N LEU A 27 1.21 -9.45 -12.31
CA LEU A 27 2.49 -9.41 -11.61
C LEU A 27 2.57 -8.20 -10.69
N TRP A 28 3.41 -8.28 -9.68
CA TRP A 28 3.72 -7.18 -8.78
C TRP A 28 5.15 -6.72 -9.04
N GLU A 29 5.32 -5.54 -9.62
CA GLU A 29 6.62 -5.01 -9.99
C GLU A 29 7.44 -6.01 -10.84
N GLY A 30 6.75 -6.73 -11.76
CA GLY A 30 7.39 -7.71 -12.61
C GLY A 30 7.63 -9.08 -11.99
N HIS A 31 7.23 -9.28 -10.73
CA HIS A 31 7.42 -10.55 -10.02
C HIS A 31 6.12 -11.27 -9.78
N ASP A 32 6.17 -12.61 -9.82
CA ASP A 32 5.06 -13.43 -9.37
C ASP A 32 4.83 -13.16 -7.88
N ILE A 33 3.57 -12.97 -7.50
CA ILE A 33 3.22 -12.66 -6.12
C ILE A 33 3.70 -13.75 -5.16
N MET A 34 3.66 -15.01 -5.57
CA MET A 34 4.11 -16.11 -4.72
C MET A 34 5.61 -16.11 -4.48
N GLU A 35 6.39 -15.49 -5.36
CA GLU A 35 7.84 -15.37 -5.14
C GLU A 35 8.18 -14.36 -4.04
N VAL A 36 7.46 -13.26 -3.99
CA VAL A 36 7.84 -12.12 -3.15
C VAL A 36 6.91 -11.88 -1.98
N ALA A 37 5.69 -12.41 -2.01
CA ALA A 37 4.67 -12.14 -1.00
C ALA A 37 4.10 -13.44 -0.39
N SER A 38 4.93 -14.44 -0.17
CA SER A 38 4.52 -15.68 0.49
C SER A 38 5.63 -16.22 1.37
N PRO A 39 5.28 -17.02 2.41
CA PRO A 39 6.30 -17.71 3.22
C PRO A 39 7.16 -18.67 2.39
N ILE A 40 6.58 -19.27 1.36
CA ILE A 40 7.30 -20.18 0.47
C ILE A 40 8.37 -19.42 -0.31
N GLY A 41 8.03 -18.25 -0.85
CA GLY A 41 8.98 -17.41 -1.55
C GLY A 41 10.14 -16.97 -0.65
N TRP A 42 9.84 -16.60 0.57
CA TRP A 42 10.85 -16.24 1.56
C TRP A 42 11.82 -17.40 1.81
N LYS A 43 11.31 -18.61 1.99
CA LYS A 43 12.15 -19.78 2.21
C LYS A 43 13.01 -20.14 1.00
N LYS A 44 12.48 -19.95 -0.20
CA LYS A 44 13.18 -20.28 -1.42
C LYS A 44 14.28 -19.30 -1.76
N ASN A 45 14.03 -18.02 -1.59
CA ASN A 45 14.97 -16.97 -1.98
C ASN A 45 14.75 -15.70 -1.16
N ALA A 46 15.24 -15.73 0.07
CA ALA A 46 15.12 -14.60 0.98
C ALA A 46 15.79 -13.33 0.44
N GLU A 47 16.89 -13.47 -0.31
CA GLU A 47 17.59 -12.32 -0.87
C GLU A 47 16.75 -11.60 -1.91
N LEU A 48 16.06 -12.35 -2.76
CA LEU A 48 15.15 -11.77 -3.74
C LEU A 48 14.03 -11.00 -3.07
N VAL A 49 13.42 -11.58 -2.02
CA VAL A 49 12.33 -10.95 -1.30
C VAL A 49 12.80 -9.67 -0.63
N LEU A 50 13.95 -9.70 0.04
CA LEU A 50 14.52 -8.51 0.67
C LEU A 50 14.82 -7.42 -0.35
N ASP A 51 15.42 -7.77 -1.48
CA ASP A 51 15.72 -6.82 -2.53
C ASP A 51 14.44 -6.17 -3.09
N PHE A 52 13.42 -6.99 -3.32
CA PHE A 52 12.12 -6.52 -3.80
C PHE A 52 11.53 -5.47 -2.86
N TYR A 53 11.44 -5.76 -1.57
CA TYR A 53 10.87 -4.82 -0.61
C TYR A 53 11.76 -3.61 -0.35
N ASN A 54 13.07 -3.76 -0.40
CA ASN A 54 13.98 -2.63 -0.27
C ASN A 54 13.83 -1.64 -1.42
N LYS A 55 13.64 -2.13 -2.64
CA LYS A 55 13.37 -1.26 -3.78
C LYS A 55 12.05 -0.52 -3.62
N ARG A 56 11.04 -1.18 -3.07
CA ARG A 56 9.76 -0.52 -2.80
C ARG A 56 9.89 0.55 -1.73
N ARG A 57 10.67 0.29 -0.68
CA ARG A 57 10.92 1.31 0.35
C ARG A 57 11.64 2.53 -0.22
N ALA A 58 12.62 2.30 -1.10
CA ALA A 58 13.33 3.39 -1.76
C ALA A 58 12.38 4.23 -2.63
N GLN A 59 11.45 3.58 -3.32
CA GLN A 59 10.45 4.28 -4.13
C GLN A 59 9.58 5.21 -3.31
N LEU A 60 9.26 4.86 -2.06
CA LEU A 60 8.46 5.72 -1.20
C LEU A 60 9.06 7.09 -0.98
N LEU A 61 10.37 7.21 -1.10
CA LEU A 61 11.05 8.51 -0.96
C LEU A 61 10.82 9.43 -2.15
N THR A 62 10.34 8.90 -3.26
CA THR A 62 10.14 9.63 -4.51
C THR A 62 8.69 9.97 -4.82
N VAL A 63 7.74 9.45 -4.04
CA VAL A 63 6.32 9.65 -4.26
C VAL A 63 5.72 10.52 -3.16
N LYS A 64 4.57 11.12 -3.46
CA LYS A 64 3.85 11.97 -2.52
C LYS A 64 2.43 11.46 -2.32
N PRO A 65 1.81 11.77 -1.16
CA PRO A 65 0.39 11.50 -0.99
C PRO A 65 -0.41 12.17 -2.10
N ASN A 66 -1.47 11.52 -2.52
CA ASN A 66 -2.35 12.06 -3.55
C ASN A 66 -3.60 12.69 -2.92
N LYS A 67 -4.53 13.15 -3.78
CA LYS A 67 -5.74 13.82 -3.34
C LYS A 67 -6.58 12.98 -2.38
N ALA A 68 -6.66 11.68 -2.60
CA ALA A 68 -7.42 10.79 -1.71
C ALA A 68 -6.83 10.77 -0.30
N HIS A 69 -5.51 10.71 -0.18
CA HIS A 69 -4.84 10.76 1.11
C HIS A 69 -5.10 12.09 1.82
N GLU A 70 -5.03 13.19 1.07
CA GLU A 70 -5.27 14.52 1.61
C GLU A 70 -6.69 14.69 2.11
N ILE A 71 -7.67 14.19 1.36
CA ILE A 71 -9.08 14.24 1.75
C ILE A 71 -9.32 13.45 3.03
N LEU A 72 -8.71 12.28 3.17
CA LEU A 72 -8.85 11.49 4.40
C LEU A 72 -8.28 12.22 5.61
N ALA A 73 -7.16 12.90 5.45
CA ALA A 73 -6.56 13.68 6.52
C ALA A 73 -7.45 14.87 6.90
N GLU A 74 -8.03 15.56 5.92
CA GLU A 74 -8.95 16.67 6.16
C GLU A 74 -10.23 16.20 6.88
N LEU A 75 -10.74 15.03 6.51
CA LEU A 75 -11.93 14.48 7.15
C LEU A 75 -11.75 14.32 8.65
N GLU A 76 -10.56 13.97 9.08
CA GLU A 76 -10.26 13.81 10.49
C GLU A 76 -10.45 15.10 11.27
N GLU A 77 -10.17 16.23 10.67
CA GLU A 77 -10.33 17.54 11.32
C GLU A 77 -11.79 17.96 11.48
N HIS A 78 -12.69 17.41 10.68
CA HIS A 78 -14.10 17.77 10.67
C HIS A 78 -14.95 16.97 11.67
N PHE A 79 -14.38 15.99 12.32
CA PHE A 79 -15.12 15.14 13.25
C PHE A 79 -14.44 15.13 14.62
N ASP A 80 -15.25 15.39 15.65
CA ASP A 80 -14.77 15.38 17.03
C ASP A 80 -14.55 13.96 17.57
N GLU A 81 -15.18 12.97 16.93
CA GLU A 81 -15.06 11.59 17.37
C GLU A 81 -13.83 10.90 16.82
N LYS A 82 -13.33 9.96 17.58
CA LYS A 82 -12.23 9.12 17.16
C LYS A 82 -12.62 8.31 15.92
N LYS A 83 -11.83 8.40 14.89
CA LYS A 83 -12.05 7.70 13.63
C LYS A 83 -11.18 6.46 13.56
N GLN A 84 -11.69 5.45 12.87
CA GLN A 84 -10.92 4.26 12.55
C GLN A 84 -10.71 4.20 11.05
N PHE A 85 -9.47 4.06 10.67
CA PHE A 85 -9.09 3.86 9.29
C PHE A 85 -8.54 2.45 9.17
N LEU A 86 -9.20 1.63 8.35
CA LEU A 86 -8.74 0.29 8.03
C LEU A 86 -8.06 0.35 6.67
N MET A 87 -6.76 0.23 6.66
CA MET A 87 -5.98 0.30 5.45
C MET A 87 -5.22 -1.00 5.26
N ASP A 88 -5.17 -1.44 4.01
CA ASP A 88 -4.26 -2.50 3.64
C ASP A 88 -2.83 -2.02 3.84
N LYS A 89 -2.01 -2.88 4.37
CA LYS A 89 -0.60 -2.53 4.54
C LYS A 89 0.10 -2.59 3.19
N LEU A 90 0.76 -1.52 2.86
CA LEU A 90 1.66 -1.51 1.70
C LEU A 90 2.87 -2.37 2.05
N ARG A 91 3.01 -3.43 1.33
CA ARG A 91 4.09 -4.36 1.57
C ARG A 91 5.07 -4.35 0.44
#